data_5e0d53e8ed78104bc70be3076b11d9a5
#
_entry.id   5e0d53e8ed78104bc70be3076b11d9a5
#
_cell.length_a   1.000
_cell.length_b   1.000
_cell.length_c   1.000
_cell.angle_alpha   90.00
_cell.angle_beta   90.00
_cell.angle_gamma   90.00
#
_symmetry.space_group_name_H-M   'P 1'
#
loop_
_entity.id
_entity.type
_entity.pdbx_description
1 polymer ?
#
loop_
_entity_poly.entity_id
_entity_poly.type
_entity_poly.pdbx_seq_one_letter_code
_entity_poly.pdbx_strand_id
1 'polypeptide(L)'
;MTWLVIRVRANQGVERSIKDTMGHLNLTRVNHAVLIPESDTYAGMLKKSKDYVTWGEVTAEAVAELIRERGRLLGDKPVSDADVKAETEHKSIAAFAAAIASGEATVKDMPSLKRVFRMHPPRGAKGWGGIKRAFTIGGALGNRGSAITDLAHRML
;
A
#
# COMPACT_ATOMS: atom_id res chain seq x y z
N MET A 1 12.85 3.12 -5.55
CA MET A 1 11.43 3.48 -5.63
C MET A 1 10.60 2.63 -4.68
N THR A 2 9.39 3.00 -4.40
CA THR A 2 8.52 2.29 -3.46
C THR A 2 7.23 1.88 -4.16
N TRP A 3 6.77 0.67 -3.88
CA TRP A 3 5.48 0.18 -4.36
C TRP A 3 4.40 0.31 -3.30
N LEU A 4 3.24 0.79 -3.71
CA LEU A 4 2.00 0.65 -2.95
C LEU A 4 1.33 -0.64 -3.39
N VAL A 5 1.06 -1.53 -2.44
CA VAL A 5 0.39 -2.81 -2.70
C VAL A 5 -0.95 -2.80 -1.98
N ILE A 6 -2.01 -3.09 -2.72
CA ILE A 6 -3.39 -3.09 -2.20
C ILE A 6 -4.00 -4.47 -2.44
N ARG A 7 -4.59 -5.03 -1.41
CA ARG A 7 -5.28 -6.31 -1.52
C ARG A 7 -6.70 -6.13 -2.08
N VAL A 8 -6.99 -6.88 -3.14
CA VAL A 8 -8.25 -6.77 -3.90
C VAL A 8 -9.24 -7.89 -3.55
N ARG A 9 -8.75 -9.13 -3.35
CA ARG A 9 -9.59 -10.32 -3.17
C ARG A 9 -9.50 -10.90 -1.76
N ALA A 10 -10.60 -11.52 -1.32
CA ALA A 10 -10.72 -12.13 0.01
C ALA A 10 -9.95 -13.47 0.14
N ASN A 11 -9.96 -14.01 1.38
CA ASN A 11 -9.21 -15.23 1.74
C ASN A 11 -9.87 -16.55 1.29
N GLN A 12 -11.08 -16.51 0.77
CA GLN A 12 -11.82 -17.73 0.42
C GLN A 12 -11.20 -18.43 -0.79
N GLY A 13 -10.94 -19.73 -0.66
CA GLY A 13 -10.38 -20.53 -1.73
C GLY A 13 -8.93 -20.20 -2.10
N VAL A 14 -8.19 -19.53 -1.23
CA VAL A 14 -6.80 -19.17 -1.47
C VAL A 14 -5.87 -20.30 -1.05
N GLU A 15 -4.92 -20.66 -1.90
CA GLU A 15 -3.87 -21.61 -1.56
C GLU A 15 -3.09 -21.11 -0.34
N ARG A 16 -2.76 -22.04 0.59
CA ARG A 16 -2.09 -21.71 1.85
C ARG A 16 -0.78 -20.93 1.65
N SER A 17 0.03 -21.33 0.68
CA SER A 17 1.32 -20.68 0.43
C SER A 17 1.16 -19.23 -0.03
N ILE A 18 0.13 -18.92 -0.83
CA ILE A 18 -0.22 -17.56 -1.25
C ILE A 18 -0.76 -16.75 -0.07
N LYS A 19 -1.60 -17.35 0.75
CA LYS A 19 -2.13 -16.72 1.96
C LYS A 19 -1.02 -16.37 2.94
N ASP A 20 -0.05 -17.27 3.15
CA ASP A 20 1.12 -17.02 3.99
C ASP A 20 1.97 -15.87 3.43
N THR A 21 2.18 -15.82 2.11
CA THR A 21 2.90 -14.72 1.45
C THR A 21 2.19 -13.38 1.67
N MET A 22 0.89 -13.32 1.51
CA MET A 22 0.12 -12.10 1.80
C MET A 22 0.16 -11.73 3.29
N GLY A 23 0.20 -12.71 4.19
CA GLY A 23 0.41 -12.50 5.62
C GLY A 23 1.77 -11.88 5.93
N HIS A 24 2.83 -12.32 5.27
CA HIS A 24 4.17 -11.72 5.39
C HIS A 24 4.24 -10.29 4.86
N LEU A 25 3.40 -9.95 3.89
CA LEU A 25 3.22 -8.57 3.41
C LEU A 25 2.29 -7.74 4.30
N ASN A 26 1.75 -8.30 5.39
CA ASN A 26 0.73 -7.68 6.26
C ASN A 26 -0.61 -7.38 5.55
N LEU A 27 -0.89 -8.05 4.45
CA LEU A 27 -2.14 -7.90 3.69
C LEU A 27 -3.15 -8.98 4.12
N THR A 28 -3.70 -8.86 5.32
CA THR A 28 -4.58 -9.87 5.92
C THR A 28 -6.05 -9.75 5.52
N ARG A 29 -6.48 -8.57 5.06
CA ARG A 29 -7.86 -8.31 4.64
C ARG A 29 -7.93 -7.53 3.34
N VAL A 30 -9.07 -7.62 2.67
CA VAL A 30 -9.39 -6.79 1.50
C VAL A 30 -9.31 -5.31 1.86
N ASN A 31 -8.88 -4.48 0.93
CA ASN A 31 -8.67 -3.04 1.08
C ASN A 31 -7.50 -2.63 1.99
N HIS A 32 -6.76 -3.58 2.55
CA HIS A 32 -5.50 -3.27 3.21
C HIS A 32 -4.44 -2.89 2.18
N ALA A 33 -3.64 -1.89 2.50
CA ALA A 33 -2.55 -1.41 1.67
C ALA A 33 -1.24 -1.36 2.48
N VAL A 34 -0.14 -1.60 1.83
CA VAL A 34 1.21 -1.49 2.41
C VAL A 34 2.15 -0.79 1.44
N LEU A 35 3.13 -0.10 1.98
CA LEU A 35 4.24 0.48 1.23
C LEU A 35 5.47 -0.40 1.43
N ILE A 36 6.01 -0.89 0.34
CA ILE A 36 7.20 -1.75 0.34
C ILE A 36 8.27 -1.19 -0.59
N PRO A 37 9.56 -1.32 -0.23
CA PRO A 37 10.63 -0.92 -1.12
C PRO A 37 10.71 -1.85 -2.33
N GLU A 38 11.14 -1.31 -3.45
CA GLU A 38 11.39 -2.11 -4.66
C GLU A 38 12.60 -3.02 -4.43
N SER A 39 12.37 -4.32 -4.50
CA SER A 39 13.42 -5.34 -4.41
C SER A 39 12.99 -6.63 -5.11
N ASP A 40 13.97 -7.45 -5.49
CA ASP A 40 13.70 -8.75 -6.13
C ASP A 40 12.91 -9.69 -5.22
N THR A 41 13.17 -9.64 -3.92
CA THR A 41 12.44 -10.44 -2.93
C THR A 41 10.96 -10.06 -2.90
N TYR A 42 10.66 -8.76 -2.80
CA TYR A 42 9.28 -8.29 -2.83
C TYR A 42 8.63 -8.50 -4.20
N ALA A 43 9.37 -8.36 -5.29
CA ALA A 43 8.88 -8.67 -6.64
C ALA A 43 8.43 -10.14 -6.75
N GLY A 44 9.20 -11.07 -6.20
CA GLY A 44 8.84 -12.49 -6.12
C GLY A 44 7.58 -12.74 -5.31
N MET A 45 7.44 -12.08 -4.15
CA MET A 45 6.24 -12.17 -3.31
C MET A 45 4.99 -11.62 -4.02
N LEU A 46 5.11 -10.49 -4.72
CA LEU A 46 4.03 -9.90 -5.50
C LEU A 46 3.62 -10.78 -6.67
N LYS A 47 4.60 -11.35 -7.38
CA LYS A 47 4.33 -12.27 -8.47
C LYS A 47 3.59 -13.53 -8.02
N LYS A 48 3.92 -14.04 -6.84
CA LYS A 48 3.22 -15.19 -6.24
C LYS A 48 1.78 -14.87 -5.86
N SER A 49 1.52 -13.66 -5.36
CA SER A 49 0.19 -13.21 -4.93
C SER A 49 -0.56 -12.35 -5.96
N LYS A 50 -0.08 -12.29 -7.19
CA LYS A 50 -0.61 -11.41 -8.25
C LYS A 50 -2.12 -11.49 -8.51
N ASP A 51 -2.72 -12.65 -8.27
CA ASP A 51 -4.15 -12.88 -8.48
C ASP A 51 -5.05 -12.34 -7.36
N TYR A 52 -4.45 -11.79 -6.30
CA TYR A 52 -5.15 -11.28 -5.12
C TYR A 52 -4.84 -9.84 -4.79
N VAL A 53 -3.77 -9.29 -5.35
CA VAL A 53 -3.29 -7.95 -5.06
C VAL A 53 -3.07 -7.14 -6.33
N THR A 54 -3.04 -5.81 -6.15
CA THR A 54 -2.58 -4.88 -7.18
C THR A 54 -1.50 -3.98 -6.59
N TRP A 55 -0.56 -3.57 -7.40
CA TRP A 55 0.53 -2.70 -6.96
C TRP A 55 1.00 -1.76 -8.06
N GLY A 56 1.77 -0.80 -7.68
CA GLY A 56 2.40 0.13 -8.61
C GLY A 56 3.31 1.12 -7.89
N GLU A 57 4.01 1.91 -8.66
CA GLU A 57 4.89 2.95 -8.17
C GLU A 57 4.06 4.16 -7.72
N VAL A 58 4.40 4.71 -6.55
CA VAL A 58 3.71 5.86 -5.97
C VAL A 58 4.56 7.12 -6.00
N THR A 59 3.89 8.25 -6.16
CA THR A 59 4.50 9.58 -6.03
C THR A 59 4.61 9.99 -4.57
N ALA A 60 5.50 10.96 -4.29
CA ALA A 60 5.65 11.51 -2.94
C ALA A 60 4.34 12.12 -2.41
N GLU A 61 3.60 12.81 -3.27
CA GLU A 61 2.30 13.40 -2.88
C GLU A 61 1.28 12.32 -2.50
N ALA A 62 1.21 11.24 -3.26
CA ALA A 62 0.31 10.13 -2.97
C ALA A 62 0.64 9.45 -1.64
N VAL A 63 1.93 9.27 -1.34
CA VAL A 63 2.38 8.72 -0.05
C VAL A 63 2.05 9.67 1.10
N ALA A 64 2.26 10.96 0.93
CA ALA A 64 1.92 11.97 1.94
C ALA A 64 0.42 11.98 2.25
N GLU A 65 -0.40 11.95 1.25
CA GLU A 65 -1.87 11.90 1.39
C GLU A 65 -2.32 10.60 2.07
N LEU A 66 -1.75 9.47 1.67
CA LEU A 66 -2.02 8.18 2.29
C LEU A 66 -1.70 8.19 3.80
N ILE A 67 -0.56 8.72 4.19
CA ILE A 67 -0.15 8.81 5.60
C ILE A 67 -1.08 9.75 6.38
N ARG A 68 -1.45 10.91 5.81
CA ARG A 68 -2.35 11.86 6.48
C ARG A 68 -3.73 11.28 6.70
N GLU A 69 -4.32 10.68 5.67
CA GLU A 69 -5.70 10.21 5.70
C GLU A 69 -5.84 8.85 6.38
N ARG A 70 -4.93 7.94 6.13
CA ARG A 70 -5.01 6.53 6.55
C ARG A 70 -3.89 6.07 7.48
N GLY A 71 -2.86 6.86 7.67
CA GLY A 71 -1.81 6.55 8.63
C GLY A 71 -2.37 6.54 10.05
N ARG A 72 -2.01 5.51 10.82
CA ARG A 72 -2.40 5.38 12.22
C ARG A 72 -1.20 4.98 13.06
N LEU A 73 -1.06 5.62 14.20
CA LEU A 73 -0.08 5.26 15.22
C LEU A 73 -0.61 4.10 16.08
N LEU A 74 0.25 3.55 16.91
CA LEU A 74 -0.16 2.62 17.95
C LEU A 74 -1.25 3.28 18.81
N GLY A 75 -2.38 2.59 19.00
CA GLY A 75 -3.57 3.15 19.63
C GLY A 75 -4.54 3.84 18.68
N ASP A 76 -4.37 3.64 17.37
CA ASP A 76 -5.24 4.16 16.29
C ASP A 76 -5.33 5.70 16.23
N LYS A 77 -4.34 6.41 16.73
CA LYS A 77 -4.26 7.86 16.64
C LYS A 77 -3.81 8.30 15.23
N PRO A 78 -4.35 9.39 14.68
CA PRO A 78 -3.86 9.93 13.42
C PRO A 78 -2.41 10.41 13.53
N VAL A 79 -1.68 10.34 12.43
CA VAL A 79 -0.29 10.81 12.35
C VAL A 79 -0.25 12.31 12.19
N SER A 80 0.61 13.00 12.96
CA SER A 80 0.89 14.42 12.83
C SER A 80 2.34 14.67 12.43
N ASP A 81 2.64 15.90 11.98
CA ASP A 81 4.01 16.30 11.67
C ASP A 81 4.92 16.23 12.92
N ALA A 82 4.37 16.49 14.10
CA ALA A 82 5.08 16.38 15.36
C ALA A 82 5.53 14.94 15.65
N ASP A 83 4.68 13.97 15.36
CA ASP A 83 5.00 12.55 15.53
C ASP A 83 6.14 12.11 14.60
N VAL A 84 6.09 12.54 13.36
CA VAL A 84 7.16 12.27 12.38
C VAL A 84 8.48 12.90 12.83
N LYS A 85 8.45 14.13 13.28
CA LYS A 85 9.64 14.85 13.77
C LYS A 85 10.22 14.21 15.03
N ALA A 86 9.39 13.66 15.91
CA ALA A 86 9.83 13.02 17.13
C ALA A 86 10.53 11.66 16.90
N GLU A 87 10.13 10.92 15.89
CA GLU A 87 10.61 9.55 15.66
C GLU A 87 11.55 9.40 14.46
N THR A 88 11.57 10.38 13.56
CA THR A 88 12.39 10.33 12.35
C THR A 88 13.23 11.60 12.23
N GLU A 89 14.18 11.59 11.30
CA GLU A 89 15.00 12.76 10.97
C GLU A 89 14.25 13.79 10.10
N HIS A 90 13.02 13.47 9.68
CA HIS A 90 12.21 14.30 8.79
C HIS A 90 11.36 15.30 9.58
N LYS A 91 11.20 16.49 9.02
CA LYS A 91 10.51 17.61 9.70
C LYS A 91 8.99 17.58 9.56
N SER A 92 8.47 16.83 8.58
CA SER A 92 7.05 16.79 8.27
C SER A 92 6.64 15.48 7.60
N ILE A 93 5.35 15.22 7.52
CA ILE A 93 4.79 14.09 6.77
C ILE A 93 5.21 14.18 5.30
N ALA A 94 5.21 15.36 4.70
CA ALA A 94 5.62 15.53 3.30
C ALA A 94 7.08 15.16 3.05
N ALA A 95 7.99 15.55 3.94
CA ALA A 95 9.40 15.19 3.85
C ALA A 95 9.63 13.68 4.02
N PHE A 96 8.95 13.07 4.99
CA PHE A 96 9.00 11.62 5.20
C PHE A 96 8.43 10.84 4.01
N ALA A 97 7.31 11.29 3.47
CA ALA A 97 6.69 10.70 2.29
C ALA A 97 7.61 10.78 1.05
N ALA A 98 8.29 11.90 0.86
CA ALA A 98 9.26 12.04 -0.24
C ALA A 98 10.43 11.06 -0.08
N ALA A 99 10.95 10.88 1.13
CA ALA A 99 12.00 9.92 1.42
C ALA A 99 11.53 8.47 1.20
N ILE A 100 10.30 8.13 1.58
CA ILE A 100 9.71 6.81 1.31
C ILE A 100 9.56 6.58 -0.19
N ALA A 101 9.03 7.55 -0.92
CA ALA A 101 8.81 7.42 -2.37
C ALA A 101 10.12 7.25 -3.14
N SER A 102 11.18 7.92 -2.72
CA SER A 102 12.51 7.78 -3.32
C SER A 102 13.23 6.47 -2.95
N GLY A 103 12.79 5.80 -1.90
CA GLY A 103 13.43 4.60 -1.37
C GLY A 103 14.50 4.86 -0.30
N GLU A 104 14.74 6.11 0.08
CA GLU A 104 15.71 6.49 1.13
C GLU A 104 15.25 6.11 2.53
N ALA A 105 13.94 6.08 2.75
CA ALA A 105 13.31 5.70 4.01
C ALA A 105 12.24 4.62 3.79
N THR A 106 11.87 3.95 4.85
CA THR A 106 10.79 2.95 4.86
C THR A 106 9.79 3.28 5.98
N VAL A 107 8.61 2.70 5.92
CA VAL A 107 7.62 2.83 7.00
C VAL A 107 8.15 2.29 8.34
N LYS A 108 9.12 1.39 8.29
CA LYS A 108 9.78 0.83 9.49
C LYS A 108 10.60 1.86 10.27
N ASP A 109 11.03 2.93 9.63
CA ASP A 109 11.83 3.98 10.26
C ASP A 109 11.02 4.79 11.27
N MET A 110 9.70 4.67 11.23
CA MET A 110 8.79 5.21 12.23
C MET A 110 8.09 4.06 12.97
N PRO A 111 8.67 3.55 14.08
CA PRO A 111 8.18 2.33 14.74
C PRO A 111 6.74 2.40 15.25
N SER A 112 6.26 3.59 15.65
CA SER A 112 4.89 3.76 16.12
C SER A 112 3.86 3.78 14.99
N LEU A 113 4.27 4.02 13.74
CA LEU A 113 3.38 3.99 12.59
C LEU A 113 3.01 2.54 12.24
N LYS A 114 1.72 2.26 12.17
CA LYS A 114 1.24 0.96 11.70
C LYS A 114 1.61 0.79 10.22
N ARG A 115 2.16 -0.36 9.89
CA ARG A 115 2.62 -0.68 8.52
C ARG A 115 1.48 -0.89 7.54
N VAL A 116 0.28 -1.14 8.04
CA VAL A 116 -0.92 -1.39 7.23
C VAL A 116 -1.81 -0.15 7.22
N PHE A 117 -2.19 0.26 6.03
CA PHE A 117 -3.17 1.32 5.81
C PHE A 117 -4.52 0.67 5.51
N ARG A 118 -5.52 0.96 6.34
CA ARG A 118 -6.88 0.44 6.15
C ARG A 118 -7.64 1.42 5.26
N MET A 119 -7.87 1.02 4.02
CA MET A 119 -8.51 1.87 3.03
C MET A 119 -9.99 1.53 2.87
N HIS A 120 -10.75 2.42 2.26
CA HIS A 120 -12.12 2.17 1.83
C HIS A 120 -12.15 1.40 0.50
N PRO A 121 -13.26 0.72 0.18
CA PRO A 121 -13.48 0.24 -1.17
C PRO A 121 -13.39 1.38 -2.19
N PRO A 122 -12.92 1.12 -3.42
CA PRO A 122 -12.79 2.17 -4.44
C PRO A 122 -14.14 2.83 -4.73
N ARG A 123 -14.13 4.16 -4.71
CA ARG A 123 -15.30 4.97 -5.10
C ARG A 123 -15.42 5.06 -6.62
N GLY A 124 -16.63 5.27 -7.11
CA GLY A 124 -16.92 5.42 -8.52
C GLY A 124 -17.73 4.26 -9.10
N ALA A 125 -18.32 4.47 -10.27
CA ALA A 125 -19.28 3.55 -10.89
C ALA A 125 -18.70 2.17 -11.23
N LYS A 126 -17.38 2.07 -11.44
CA LYS A 126 -16.70 0.81 -11.80
C LYS A 126 -16.03 0.12 -10.61
N GLY A 127 -15.95 0.75 -9.44
CA GLY A 127 -15.26 0.21 -8.27
C GLY A 127 -13.84 -0.27 -8.60
N TRP A 128 -13.56 -1.55 -8.33
CA TRP A 128 -12.28 -2.19 -8.69
C TRP A 128 -12.10 -2.43 -10.19
N GLY A 129 -13.16 -2.49 -10.96
CA GLY A 129 -13.18 -3.13 -12.27
C GLY A 129 -13.29 -4.65 -12.14
N GLY A 130 -12.74 -5.40 -13.08
CA GLY A 130 -12.78 -6.87 -13.04
C GLY A 130 -11.81 -7.46 -12.02
N ILE A 131 -12.29 -7.95 -10.88
CA ILE A 131 -11.45 -8.54 -9.83
C ILE A 131 -10.89 -9.93 -10.18
N LYS A 132 -11.27 -10.49 -11.31
CA LYS A 132 -10.77 -11.78 -11.84
C LYS A 132 -9.82 -11.62 -13.01
N ARG A 133 -9.53 -10.38 -13.41
CA ARG A 133 -8.70 -10.07 -14.57
C ARG A 133 -7.51 -9.20 -14.16
N ALA A 134 -6.40 -9.34 -14.88
CA ALA A 134 -5.26 -8.46 -14.73
C ALA A 134 -5.56 -7.04 -15.24
N PHE A 135 -4.89 -6.06 -14.68
CA PHE A 135 -5.02 -4.66 -15.11
C PHE A 135 -4.71 -4.47 -16.61
N THR A 136 -3.72 -5.19 -17.12
CA THR A 136 -3.31 -5.14 -18.54
C THR A 136 -4.40 -5.55 -19.52
N ILE A 137 -5.38 -6.32 -19.07
CA ILE A 137 -6.54 -6.78 -19.88
C ILE A 137 -7.87 -6.18 -19.40
N GLY A 138 -7.81 -5.01 -18.78
CA GLY A 138 -8.99 -4.27 -18.32
C GLY A 138 -9.53 -4.67 -16.94
N GLY A 139 -8.75 -5.39 -16.15
CA GLY A 139 -9.12 -5.83 -14.80
C GLY A 139 -8.50 -4.98 -13.69
N ALA A 140 -8.46 -5.54 -12.49
CA ALA A 140 -8.01 -4.86 -11.27
C ALA A 140 -6.69 -5.41 -10.70
N LEU A 141 -6.22 -6.55 -11.15
CA LEU A 141 -5.13 -7.30 -10.52
C LEU A 141 -3.77 -7.03 -11.16
N GLY A 142 -2.72 -7.25 -10.37
CA GLY A 142 -1.35 -7.18 -10.83
C GLY A 142 -0.76 -5.78 -10.87
N ASN A 143 0.30 -5.61 -11.63
CA ASN A 143 1.00 -4.34 -11.73
C ASN A 143 0.20 -3.30 -12.53
N ARG A 144 -0.04 -2.15 -11.91
CA ARG A 144 -0.71 -1.00 -12.52
C ARG A 144 0.25 0.12 -12.92
N GLY A 145 1.53 0.01 -12.55
CA GLY A 145 2.43 1.13 -12.70
C GLY A 145 1.90 2.39 -11.99
N SER A 146 1.96 3.54 -12.64
CA SER A 146 1.51 4.82 -12.07
C SER A 146 0.00 4.92 -11.83
N ALA A 147 -0.83 4.07 -12.45
CA ALA A 147 -2.27 4.06 -12.25
C ALA A 147 -2.69 3.65 -10.83
N ILE A 148 -1.78 3.12 -10.03
CA ILE A 148 -2.03 2.83 -8.60
C ILE A 148 -2.36 4.10 -7.80
N THR A 149 -1.83 5.25 -8.20
CA THR A 149 -2.09 6.53 -7.55
C THR A 149 -3.57 6.92 -7.67
N ASP A 150 -4.17 6.78 -8.85
CA ASP A 150 -5.58 7.06 -9.07
C ASP A 150 -6.48 6.13 -8.25
N LEU A 151 -6.11 4.85 -8.18
CA LEU A 151 -6.83 3.91 -7.35
C LEU A 151 -6.72 4.28 -5.86
N ALA A 152 -5.54 4.64 -5.40
CA ALA A 152 -5.32 5.06 -4.01
C ALA A 152 -6.20 6.26 -3.65
N HIS A 153 -6.27 7.28 -4.50
CA HIS A 153 -7.14 8.44 -4.30
C HIS A 153 -8.62 8.08 -4.17
N ARG A 154 -9.09 7.12 -4.95
CA ARG A 154 -10.48 6.64 -4.86
C ARG A 154 -10.77 5.80 -3.60
N MET A 155 -9.73 5.34 -2.92
CA MET A 155 -9.84 4.48 -1.73
C MET A 155 -9.55 5.21 -0.42
N LEU A 156 -9.13 6.46 -0.45
CA LEU A 156 -8.86 7.30 0.73
C LEU A 156 -10.09 7.71 1.52
#